data_5121fe19588d2fa97ddc8f92793b8e4f
#
_entry.id   5121fe19588d2fa97ddc8f92793b8e4f
#
_cell.length_a   1.000
_cell.length_b   1.000
_cell.length_c   1.000
_cell.angle_alpha   90.00
_cell.angle_beta   90.00
_cell.angle_gamma   90.00
#
_symmetry.space_group_name_H-M   'P 1'
#
loop_
_entity.id
_entity.type
_entity.pdbx_description
1 polymer ?
#
loop_
_entity_poly.entity_id
_entity_poly.type
_entity_poly.pdbx_seq_one_letter_code
_entity_poly.pdbx_strand_id
1 'polypeptide(L)'
;MTNGWTLRRGVVAGFFGATFLVSSSAFAATYQVGPGKPHASLKAVASLLQPGDVVEVSGNTTYAGDVKLTKSGTNSNKITIRGVRVNGKRPVLSGGTNTLEVGADHYVIEGFEVVGGSSRCVFHRGHGITIRDTAVHDCPSHGILGAMDGSGSLTLEYVEVYKAGAGDKRHPIYMDTDEHAHPGAVFRMQHCYVHDGLGGHAVKSRAERNEIYYNWIEGAYYRELELVAPDGEAENVAREDGDIVGNVFRKTGTFYTVRLGSDATGGSTNGRYRFVNNTFLLAQGSKPVVEIFWGIESIEMHNNAFYRVGGGAVSILQFTDVKWAAGKAVIGGQKNWVPQGSTVPSQWQGTIQGSNPKFADLAAFDLRPAADSPLRDAGAAAPASPAGFPFPSPLATPLFVPPAKKIVTNAGQLGRAPAGAIDVGAYEGAGLGGGKEEAGAEAEAEAGAEAEAEAEAEAGADVGEEDAAGITCAVASGRTTGAAWMGALLAGTALLWARRRRG
;
A
#
# COMPACT_ATOMS: atom_id res chain seq x y z
N MET A 1 -73.07 69.63 15.52
CA MET A 1 -72.57 69.32 14.14
C MET A 1 -71.19 68.72 14.32
N THR A 2 -71.01 67.39 14.37
CA THR A 2 -69.75 66.71 14.43
C THR A 2 -69.94 65.31 13.77
N ASN A 3 -69.39 65.15 12.60
CA ASN A 3 -69.47 63.93 11.86
C ASN A 3 -68.35 62.97 12.33
N GLY A 4 -68.72 61.81 12.87
CA GLY A 4 -67.79 60.73 13.20
C GLY A 4 -67.65 59.77 12.02
N TRP A 5 -66.42 59.51 11.60
CA TRP A 5 -66.05 58.49 10.64
C TRP A 5 -65.53 57.26 11.37
N THR A 6 -66.22 56.14 11.23
CA THR A 6 -65.78 54.84 11.74
C THR A 6 -64.94 54.08 10.65
N LEU A 7 -63.65 53.87 10.91
CA LEU A 7 -62.81 53.02 10.11
C LEU A 7 -63.08 51.55 10.50
N ARG A 8 -63.56 50.77 9.53
CA ARG A 8 -63.59 49.29 9.65
C ARG A 8 -62.21 48.73 9.31
N ARG A 9 -61.54 48.06 10.24
CA ARG A 9 -60.36 47.29 10.01
C ARG A 9 -60.76 45.90 9.47
N GLY A 10 -60.41 45.60 8.21
CA GLY A 10 -60.48 44.28 7.66
C GLY A 10 -59.27 43.46 8.10
N VAL A 11 -59.50 42.33 8.75
CA VAL A 11 -58.48 41.32 9.06
C VAL A 11 -58.31 40.42 7.84
N VAL A 12 -57.18 40.51 7.16
CA VAL A 12 -56.76 39.56 6.17
C VAL A 12 -56.04 38.41 6.87
N ALA A 13 -56.67 37.26 6.98
CA ALA A 13 -56.08 36.03 7.44
C ALA A 13 -55.23 35.40 6.34
N GLY A 14 -53.91 35.60 6.35
CA GLY A 14 -52.97 34.91 5.48
C GLY A 14 -52.79 33.47 5.92
N PHE A 15 -53.26 32.53 5.15
CA PHE A 15 -52.93 31.10 5.31
C PHE A 15 -51.49 30.87 4.83
N PHE A 16 -50.55 30.75 5.79
CA PHE A 16 -49.21 30.19 5.51
C PHE A 16 -49.37 28.69 5.39
N GLY A 17 -49.40 28.17 4.18
CA GLY A 17 -49.24 26.73 3.91
C GLY A 17 -47.81 26.28 4.19
N ALA A 18 -47.57 25.64 5.35
CA ALA A 18 -46.32 24.97 5.64
C ALA A 18 -46.23 23.72 4.75
N THR A 19 -45.45 23.79 3.67
CA THR A 19 -45.10 22.62 2.86
C THR A 19 -44.11 21.78 3.66
N PHE A 20 -44.58 20.73 4.30
CA PHE A 20 -43.70 19.70 4.89
C PHE A 20 -43.02 18.96 3.76
N LEU A 21 -41.73 19.24 3.53
CA LEU A 21 -40.84 18.39 2.75
C LEU A 21 -40.64 17.11 3.56
N VAL A 22 -41.41 16.08 3.26
CA VAL A 22 -41.16 14.73 3.75
C VAL A 22 -39.90 14.26 3.05
N SER A 23 -38.77 14.36 3.70
CA SER A 23 -37.55 13.70 3.28
C SER A 23 -37.81 12.19 3.35
N SER A 24 -38.13 11.56 2.22
CA SER A 24 -38.15 10.12 2.12
C SER A 24 -36.74 9.61 2.38
N SER A 25 -36.54 8.98 3.53
CA SER A 25 -35.33 8.20 3.80
C SER A 25 -35.28 7.11 2.74
N ALA A 26 -34.42 7.25 1.74
CA ALA A 26 -34.15 6.18 0.81
C ALA A 26 -33.53 5.03 1.62
N PHE A 27 -34.24 3.90 1.74
CA PHE A 27 -33.69 2.70 2.33
C PHE A 27 -32.59 2.18 1.38
N ALA A 28 -31.46 1.74 1.95
CA ALA A 28 -30.39 1.11 1.21
C ALA A 28 -30.91 -0.10 0.43
N ALA A 29 -30.68 -0.14 -0.88
CA ALA A 29 -31.11 -1.23 -1.73
C ALA A 29 -30.06 -2.34 -1.78
N THR A 30 -30.51 -3.58 -2.01
CA THR A 30 -29.61 -4.70 -2.31
C THR A 30 -29.85 -5.16 -3.75
N TYR A 31 -28.81 -5.06 -4.57
CA TYR A 31 -28.81 -5.51 -5.96
C TYR A 31 -28.17 -6.89 -6.07
N GLN A 32 -28.84 -7.82 -6.74
CA GLN A 32 -28.33 -9.17 -7.01
C GLN A 32 -27.80 -9.24 -8.44
N VAL A 33 -26.52 -9.63 -8.60
CA VAL A 33 -25.83 -9.72 -9.89
C VAL A 33 -25.35 -11.14 -10.15
N GLY A 34 -25.62 -11.67 -11.32
CA GLY A 34 -25.11 -12.97 -11.74
C GLY A 34 -26.06 -13.78 -12.63
N PRO A 35 -25.66 -15.02 -12.96
CA PRO A 35 -26.53 -15.94 -13.70
C PRO A 35 -27.83 -16.19 -12.95
N GLY A 36 -28.97 -15.99 -13.65
CA GLY A 36 -30.30 -16.16 -13.06
C GLY A 36 -30.71 -15.08 -12.04
N LYS A 37 -29.90 -14.02 -11.89
CA LYS A 37 -30.20 -12.86 -11.04
C LYS A 37 -30.83 -11.72 -11.83
N PRO A 38 -31.49 -10.74 -11.19
CA PRO A 38 -32.09 -9.58 -11.85
C PRO A 38 -31.12 -8.78 -12.74
N HIS A 39 -29.84 -8.77 -12.37
CA HIS A 39 -28.79 -8.07 -13.11
C HIS A 39 -27.71 -9.03 -13.58
N ALA A 40 -27.36 -8.95 -14.87
CA ALA A 40 -26.38 -9.85 -15.47
C ALA A 40 -24.92 -9.47 -15.15
N SER A 41 -24.65 -8.22 -14.78
CA SER A 41 -23.27 -7.73 -14.53
C SER A 41 -23.27 -6.55 -13.57
N LEU A 42 -22.11 -6.29 -12.96
CA LEU A 42 -21.89 -5.10 -12.12
C LEU A 42 -22.06 -3.79 -12.91
N LYS A 43 -21.72 -3.77 -14.20
CA LYS A 43 -21.94 -2.61 -15.07
C LYS A 43 -23.41 -2.21 -15.15
N ALA A 44 -24.32 -3.18 -15.12
CA ALA A 44 -25.77 -2.93 -15.25
C ALA A 44 -26.35 -2.18 -14.04
N VAL A 45 -25.69 -2.25 -12.88
CA VAL A 45 -26.17 -1.59 -11.65
C VAL A 45 -25.33 -0.37 -11.26
N ALA A 46 -24.13 -0.20 -11.80
CA ALA A 46 -23.19 0.85 -11.39
C ALA A 46 -23.76 2.27 -11.43
N SER A 47 -24.64 2.58 -12.40
CA SER A 47 -25.30 3.89 -12.53
C SER A 47 -26.51 4.10 -11.62
N LEU A 48 -27.02 3.02 -11.00
CA LEU A 48 -28.22 3.03 -10.15
C LEU A 48 -27.89 3.29 -8.68
N LEU A 49 -26.63 3.09 -8.30
CA LEU A 49 -26.19 3.08 -6.92
C LEU A 49 -26.47 4.39 -6.18
N GLN A 50 -26.84 4.26 -4.91
CA GLN A 50 -27.07 5.33 -3.97
C GLN A 50 -26.25 5.06 -2.67
N PRO A 51 -26.01 6.09 -1.84
CA PRO A 51 -25.33 5.89 -0.55
C PRO A 51 -26.03 4.82 0.32
N GLY A 52 -25.24 3.85 0.80
CA GLY A 52 -25.69 2.74 1.61
C GLY A 52 -26.07 1.48 0.85
N ASP A 53 -26.18 1.53 -0.46
CA ASP A 53 -26.55 0.36 -1.28
C ASP A 53 -25.52 -0.76 -1.20
N VAL A 54 -26.02 -1.98 -1.36
CA VAL A 54 -25.23 -3.21 -1.41
C VAL A 54 -25.43 -3.90 -2.75
N VAL A 55 -24.34 -4.26 -3.42
CA VAL A 55 -24.38 -5.11 -4.61
C VAL A 55 -23.76 -6.46 -4.29
N GLU A 56 -24.52 -7.53 -4.41
CA GLU A 56 -24.06 -8.91 -4.23
C GLU A 56 -23.83 -9.56 -5.59
N VAL A 57 -22.57 -9.88 -5.88
CA VAL A 57 -22.12 -10.45 -7.15
C VAL A 57 -21.83 -11.93 -6.97
N SER A 58 -22.53 -12.79 -7.70
CA SER A 58 -22.40 -14.24 -7.58
C SER A 58 -21.03 -14.74 -8.00
N GLY A 59 -20.40 -15.52 -7.17
CA GLY A 59 -19.11 -16.17 -7.40
C GLY A 59 -19.17 -17.30 -8.44
N ASN A 60 -18.01 -17.94 -8.65
CA ASN A 60 -17.83 -19.00 -9.66
C ASN A 60 -18.29 -18.58 -11.07
N THR A 61 -18.14 -17.30 -11.36
CA THR A 61 -18.56 -16.67 -12.62
C THR A 61 -17.55 -15.57 -12.98
N THR A 62 -17.19 -15.49 -14.26
CA THR A 62 -16.34 -14.43 -14.80
C THR A 62 -17.20 -13.35 -15.44
N TYR A 63 -16.98 -12.12 -15.05
CA TYR A 63 -17.64 -10.91 -15.57
C TYR A 63 -16.65 -10.05 -16.33
N ALA A 64 -17.12 -9.40 -17.40
CA ALA A 64 -16.29 -8.49 -18.16
C ALA A 64 -15.82 -7.30 -17.33
N GLY A 65 -14.54 -6.96 -17.42
CA GLY A 65 -13.92 -5.76 -16.88
C GLY A 65 -14.40 -4.45 -17.52
N ASP A 66 -13.66 -3.36 -17.38
CA ASP A 66 -14.11 -1.98 -17.66
C ASP A 66 -15.36 -1.61 -16.83
N VAL A 67 -15.40 -2.05 -15.61
CA VAL A 67 -16.40 -1.63 -14.62
C VAL A 67 -16.00 -0.27 -14.10
N LYS A 68 -16.90 0.72 -14.20
CA LYS A 68 -16.67 2.07 -13.67
C LYS A 68 -17.72 2.43 -12.64
N LEU A 69 -17.27 2.67 -11.39
CA LEU A 69 -18.12 3.13 -10.29
C LEU A 69 -18.02 4.66 -10.19
N THR A 70 -19.16 5.35 -10.40
CA THR A 70 -19.22 6.82 -10.50
C THR A 70 -20.21 7.47 -9.55
N LYS A 71 -20.88 6.70 -8.70
CA LYS A 71 -21.83 7.18 -7.69
C LYS A 71 -21.16 7.13 -6.33
N SER A 72 -21.06 8.24 -5.65
CA SER A 72 -20.46 8.28 -4.33
C SER A 72 -21.40 7.77 -3.24
N GLY A 73 -20.87 7.00 -2.30
CA GLY A 73 -21.46 6.84 -0.99
C GLY A 73 -21.24 8.07 -0.12
N THR A 74 -21.42 7.91 1.17
CA THR A 74 -20.98 8.88 2.20
C THR A 74 -20.15 8.15 3.25
N ASN A 75 -19.43 8.90 4.07
CA ASN A 75 -18.63 8.27 5.12
C ASN A 75 -19.47 7.39 6.08
N SER A 76 -20.71 7.79 6.37
CA SER A 76 -21.64 7.04 7.20
C SER A 76 -22.44 5.97 6.46
N ASN A 77 -22.62 6.12 5.13
CA ASN A 77 -23.41 5.22 4.28
C ASN A 77 -22.58 4.86 3.04
N LYS A 78 -21.56 4.04 3.23
CA LYS A 78 -20.72 3.55 2.13
C LYS A 78 -21.51 2.65 1.18
N ILE A 79 -21.18 2.68 -0.10
CA ILE A 79 -21.68 1.71 -1.07
C ILE A 79 -20.82 0.44 -0.96
N THR A 80 -21.45 -0.72 -0.83
CA THR A 80 -20.76 -2.00 -0.70
C THR A 80 -20.92 -2.84 -1.96
N ILE A 81 -19.81 -3.21 -2.57
CA ILE A 81 -19.76 -4.17 -3.68
C ILE A 81 -19.16 -5.46 -3.14
N ARG A 82 -20.00 -6.51 -3.00
CA ARG A 82 -19.64 -7.76 -2.36
C ARG A 82 -19.66 -8.93 -3.32
N GLY A 83 -18.53 -9.60 -3.47
CA GLY A 83 -18.45 -10.90 -4.11
C GLY A 83 -18.96 -12.01 -3.16
N VAL A 84 -19.99 -12.70 -3.56
CA VAL A 84 -20.55 -13.84 -2.80
C VAL A 84 -19.99 -15.13 -3.37
N ARG A 85 -19.21 -15.86 -2.59
CA ARG A 85 -18.59 -17.11 -3.05
C ARG A 85 -19.65 -18.15 -3.38
N VAL A 86 -19.50 -18.81 -4.53
CA VAL A 86 -20.29 -19.97 -4.94
C VAL A 86 -19.35 -21.15 -5.12
N ASN A 87 -19.61 -22.26 -4.45
CA ASN A 87 -18.70 -23.40 -4.40
C ASN A 87 -17.26 -23.01 -3.99
N GLY A 88 -17.12 -22.13 -3.00
CA GLY A 88 -15.84 -21.61 -2.51
C GLY A 88 -15.15 -20.59 -3.43
N LYS A 89 -15.61 -20.40 -4.66
CA LYS A 89 -14.96 -19.52 -5.65
C LYS A 89 -15.54 -18.10 -5.64
N ARG A 90 -14.67 -17.10 -5.76
CA ARG A 90 -15.02 -15.68 -5.90
C ARG A 90 -15.63 -15.38 -7.28
N PRO A 91 -16.38 -14.28 -7.46
CA PRO A 91 -16.59 -13.67 -8.77
C PRO A 91 -15.28 -13.13 -9.31
N VAL A 92 -15.04 -13.32 -10.60
CA VAL A 92 -13.86 -12.83 -11.31
C VAL A 92 -14.27 -11.66 -12.18
N LEU A 93 -13.65 -10.49 -12.00
CA LEU A 93 -13.70 -9.38 -12.95
C LEU A 93 -12.48 -9.48 -13.87
N SER A 94 -12.68 -9.55 -15.18
CA SER A 94 -11.59 -9.88 -16.11
C SER A 94 -11.52 -8.96 -17.33
N GLY A 95 -10.30 -8.55 -17.66
CA GLY A 95 -9.99 -7.82 -18.90
C GLY A 95 -10.38 -6.34 -18.90
N GLY A 96 -10.44 -5.78 -20.10
CA GLY A 96 -10.66 -4.35 -20.29
C GLY A 96 -9.38 -3.51 -20.19
N THR A 97 -9.53 -2.20 -20.23
CA THR A 97 -8.43 -1.25 -20.01
C THR A 97 -8.13 -1.09 -18.53
N ASN A 98 -9.15 -0.74 -17.74
CA ASN A 98 -9.16 -0.83 -16.29
C ASN A 98 -10.21 -1.88 -15.92
N THR A 99 -9.80 -3.02 -15.34
CA THR A 99 -10.78 -4.06 -15.02
C THR A 99 -11.84 -3.52 -14.06
N LEU A 100 -11.42 -2.76 -13.05
CA LEU A 100 -12.29 -2.05 -12.11
C LEU A 100 -11.76 -0.61 -11.91
N GLU A 101 -12.57 0.39 -12.24
CA GLU A 101 -12.31 1.80 -11.94
C GLU A 101 -13.25 2.27 -10.82
N VAL A 102 -12.68 2.74 -9.72
CA VAL A 102 -13.41 3.35 -8.61
C VAL A 102 -13.20 4.85 -8.72
N GLY A 103 -14.11 5.52 -9.46
CA GLY A 103 -14.03 6.94 -9.78
C GLY A 103 -14.93 7.81 -8.90
N ALA A 104 -15.35 7.31 -7.73
CA ALA A 104 -16.21 8.02 -6.78
C ALA A 104 -15.92 7.52 -5.36
N ASP A 105 -16.47 8.22 -4.35
CA ASP A 105 -16.06 8.11 -2.95
C ASP A 105 -16.85 7.08 -2.15
N HIS A 106 -16.26 6.67 -1.03
CA HIS A 106 -16.89 5.90 0.04
C HIS A 106 -17.45 4.54 -0.40
N TYR A 107 -16.57 3.70 -0.95
CA TYR A 107 -16.87 2.31 -1.28
C TYR A 107 -16.20 1.32 -0.33
N VAL A 108 -16.89 0.18 -0.15
CA VAL A 108 -16.31 -1.08 0.32
C VAL A 108 -16.41 -2.09 -0.82
N ILE A 109 -15.28 -2.61 -1.27
CA ILE A 109 -15.19 -3.62 -2.33
C ILE A 109 -14.56 -4.86 -1.73
N GLU A 110 -15.27 -5.97 -1.76
CA GLU A 110 -14.84 -7.17 -1.03
C GLU A 110 -15.17 -8.48 -1.76
N GLY A 111 -14.29 -9.46 -1.62
CA GLY A 111 -14.56 -10.83 -2.04
C GLY A 111 -14.37 -11.11 -3.54
N PHE A 112 -13.58 -10.33 -4.25
CA PHE A 112 -13.36 -10.47 -5.69
C PHE A 112 -12.00 -11.08 -6.06
N GLU A 113 -11.93 -11.54 -7.29
CA GLU A 113 -10.73 -11.76 -8.07
C GLU A 113 -10.74 -10.79 -9.25
N VAL A 114 -9.66 -10.00 -9.45
CA VAL A 114 -9.59 -8.93 -10.45
C VAL A 114 -8.35 -9.13 -11.30
N VAL A 115 -8.54 -9.37 -12.62
CA VAL A 115 -7.47 -9.83 -13.49
C VAL A 115 -7.49 -9.15 -14.86
N GLY A 116 -6.34 -9.10 -15.55
CA GLY A 116 -6.22 -8.91 -16.99
C GLY A 116 -6.46 -7.49 -17.51
N GLY A 117 -6.56 -6.47 -16.68
CA GLY A 117 -6.67 -5.09 -17.12
C GLY A 117 -5.41 -4.63 -17.87
N SER A 118 -5.54 -4.23 -19.13
CA SER A 118 -4.39 -3.92 -19.98
C SER A 118 -3.57 -2.71 -19.52
N SER A 119 -4.20 -1.79 -18.80
CA SER A 119 -3.55 -0.64 -18.17
C SER A 119 -3.48 -0.79 -16.65
N ARG A 120 -4.59 -1.20 -16.01
CA ARG A 120 -4.69 -1.41 -14.57
C ARG A 120 -5.72 -2.49 -14.27
N CYS A 121 -5.45 -3.35 -13.31
CA CYS A 121 -6.52 -4.20 -12.79
C CYS A 121 -7.48 -3.38 -11.92
N VAL A 122 -6.97 -2.59 -10.99
CA VAL A 122 -7.78 -1.66 -10.20
C VAL A 122 -7.26 -0.23 -10.40
N PHE A 123 -8.14 0.68 -10.78
CA PHE A 123 -7.85 2.11 -10.87
C PHE A 123 -8.64 2.87 -9.81
N HIS A 124 -7.93 3.39 -8.83
CA HIS A 124 -8.49 4.15 -7.71
C HIS A 124 -8.42 5.65 -8.01
N ARG A 125 -9.57 6.31 -7.98
CA ARG A 125 -9.74 7.75 -8.20
C ARG A 125 -10.80 8.36 -7.28
N GLY A 126 -11.13 7.72 -6.18
CA GLY A 126 -12.09 8.19 -5.19
C GLY A 126 -11.43 8.40 -3.84
N HIS A 127 -12.22 8.76 -2.84
CA HIS A 127 -11.80 8.96 -1.46
C HIS A 127 -12.56 8.03 -0.50
N GLY A 128 -11.89 7.59 0.56
CA GLY A 128 -12.52 6.76 1.59
C GLY A 128 -12.88 5.35 1.11
N ILE A 129 -12.06 4.79 0.22
CA ILE A 129 -12.26 3.47 -0.38
C ILE A 129 -11.62 2.40 0.51
N THR A 130 -12.32 1.28 0.67
CA THR A 130 -11.79 0.06 1.27
C THR A 130 -11.88 -1.08 0.28
N ILE A 131 -10.78 -1.76 0.00
CA ILE A 131 -10.75 -3.01 -0.76
C ILE A 131 -10.28 -4.10 0.19
N ARG A 132 -11.05 -5.18 0.30
CA ARG A 132 -10.70 -6.27 1.22
C ARG A 132 -11.08 -7.65 0.68
N ASP A 133 -10.46 -8.70 1.24
CA ASP A 133 -10.69 -10.10 0.81
C ASP A 133 -10.68 -10.26 -0.72
N THR A 134 -9.71 -9.63 -1.40
CA THR A 134 -9.67 -9.52 -2.85
C THR A 134 -8.30 -9.95 -3.38
N ALA A 135 -8.28 -10.77 -4.43
CA ALA A 135 -7.07 -11.11 -5.17
C ALA A 135 -6.97 -10.25 -6.43
N VAL A 136 -5.81 -9.64 -6.68
CA VAL A 136 -5.51 -8.82 -7.87
C VAL A 136 -4.27 -9.40 -8.53
N HIS A 137 -4.43 -9.99 -9.72
CA HIS A 137 -3.31 -10.70 -10.33
C HIS A 137 -3.39 -10.78 -11.85
N ASP A 138 -2.31 -11.32 -12.45
CA ASP A 138 -2.17 -11.43 -13.91
C ASP A 138 -2.49 -10.09 -14.61
N CYS A 139 -1.92 -9.01 -14.05
CA CYS A 139 -2.08 -7.65 -14.55
C CYS A 139 -0.85 -7.29 -15.39
N PRO A 140 -0.99 -7.18 -16.73
CA PRO A 140 0.15 -6.92 -17.63
C PRO A 140 0.77 -5.53 -17.49
N SER A 141 0.21 -4.70 -16.62
CA SER A 141 0.67 -3.37 -16.26
C SER A 141 0.50 -3.19 -14.74
N HIS A 142 -0.12 -2.10 -14.26
CA HIS A 142 -0.32 -1.95 -12.82
C HIS A 142 -1.38 -2.91 -12.25
N GLY A 143 -1.13 -3.47 -11.08
CA GLY A 143 -2.15 -4.17 -10.32
C GLY A 143 -3.18 -3.19 -9.75
N ILE A 144 -2.81 -2.44 -8.73
CA ILE A 144 -3.63 -1.38 -8.13
C ILE A 144 -2.92 -0.04 -8.35
N LEU A 145 -3.59 0.93 -8.95
CA LEU A 145 -3.07 2.29 -9.15
C LEU A 145 -4.02 3.32 -8.57
N GLY A 146 -3.55 4.16 -7.66
CA GLY A 146 -4.09 5.48 -7.37
C GLY A 146 -3.32 6.54 -8.14
N ALA A 147 -3.99 7.54 -8.67
CA ALA A 147 -3.36 8.62 -9.44
C ALA A 147 -3.71 9.98 -8.82
N MET A 148 -2.80 10.93 -8.93
CA MET A 148 -3.00 12.34 -8.56
C MET A 148 -4.04 13.01 -9.49
N ASP A 149 -5.26 12.46 -9.49
CA ASP A 149 -6.43 12.90 -10.28
C ASP A 149 -7.68 12.49 -9.51
N GLY A 150 -7.88 13.09 -8.33
CA GLY A 150 -8.97 12.84 -7.42
C GLY A 150 -8.80 11.63 -6.51
N SER A 151 -7.63 10.99 -6.46
CA SER A 151 -7.36 9.84 -5.58
C SER A 151 -7.15 10.33 -4.14
N GLY A 152 -8.01 9.91 -3.23
CA GLY A 152 -7.91 10.18 -1.79
C GLY A 152 -7.51 8.94 -1.00
N SER A 153 -8.01 8.83 0.23
CA SER A 153 -7.66 7.71 1.12
C SER A 153 -8.09 6.34 0.57
N LEU A 154 -7.16 5.39 0.62
CA LEU A 154 -7.37 3.98 0.26
C LEU A 154 -6.94 3.08 1.42
N THR A 155 -7.79 2.11 1.76
CA THR A 155 -7.46 1.02 2.67
C THR A 155 -7.48 -0.31 1.94
N LEU A 156 -6.39 -1.07 2.03
CA LEU A 156 -6.28 -2.45 1.56
C LEU A 156 -6.20 -3.38 2.79
N GLU A 157 -7.11 -4.35 2.86
CA GLU A 157 -7.19 -5.32 3.96
C GLU A 157 -7.33 -6.73 3.43
N TYR A 158 -6.43 -7.64 3.80
CA TYR A 158 -6.49 -9.01 3.28
C TYR A 158 -6.54 -9.06 1.76
N VAL A 159 -5.72 -8.24 1.10
CA VAL A 159 -5.59 -8.20 -0.35
C VAL A 159 -4.33 -8.94 -0.76
N GLU A 160 -4.46 -9.83 -1.72
CA GLU A 160 -3.34 -10.51 -2.36
C GLU A 160 -3.07 -9.87 -3.71
N VAL A 161 -1.81 -9.49 -3.98
CA VAL A 161 -1.41 -8.89 -5.27
C VAL A 161 -0.18 -9.61 -5.80
N TYR A 162 -0.32 -10.23 -6.98
CA TYR A 162 0.78 -10.99 -7.58
C TYR A 162 0.72 -10.99 -9.10
N LYS A 163 1.83 -11.35 -9.75
CA LYS A 163 1.96 -11.36 -11.21
C LYS A 163 1.43 -10.07 -11.84
N ALA A 164 1.80 -8.94 -11.26
CA ALA A 164 1.43 -7.61 -11.70
C ALA A 164 2.68 -6.75 -11.85
N GLY A 165 2.60 -5.71 -12.69
CA GLY A 165 3.71 -4.84 -13.01
C GLY A 165 4.32 -5.14 -14.37
N ALA A 166 5.13 -4.18 -14.89
CA ALA A 166 5.91 -4.36 -16.11
C ALA A 166 7.06 -3.36 -16.19
N GLY A 167 8.25 -3.84 -16.53
CA GLY A 167 9.44 -3.00 -16.63
C GLY A 167 9.73 -2.23 -15.33
N ASP A 168 10.26 -1.03 -15.44
CA ASP A 168 10.72 -0.22 -14.30
C ASP A 168 9.64 0.69 -13.69
N LYS A 169 8.56 0.99 -14.42
CA LYS A 169 7.58 2.03 -14.07
C LYS A 169 6.16 1.51 -13.78
N ARG A 170 5.90 0.23 -13.93
CA ARG A 170 4.59 -0.36 -13.67
C ARG A 170 4.69 -1.31 -12.49
N HIS A 171 3.87 -1.06 -11.48
CA HIS A 171 4.01 -1.64 -10.14
C HIS A 171 2.83 -2.55 -9.79
N PRO A 172 3.01 -3.60 -8.99
CA PRO A 172 1.90 -4.32 -8.35
C PRO A 172 0.96 -3.38 -7.60
N ILE A 173 1.49 -2.50 -6.76
CA ILE A 173 0.72 -1.44 -6.09
C ILE A 173 1.45 -0.10 -6.29
N TYR A 174 0.74 0.88 -6.81
CA TYR A 174 1.19 2.26 -6.86
C TYR A 174 0.08 3.19 -6.39
N MET A 175 0.33 3.90 -5.30
CA MET A 175 -0.59 4.87 -4.75
C MET A 175 0.00 6.27 -4.86
N ASP A 176 -0.78 7.18 -5.43
CA ASP A 176 -0.49 8.60 -5.53
C ASP A 176 -1.76 9.36 -5.11
N THR A 177 -1.72 10.09 -4.01
CA THR A 177 -2.85 10.83 -3.51
C THR A 177 -2.90 12.23 -4.12
N ASP A 178 -4.09 12.71 -4.42
CA ASP A 178 -4.32 14.10 -4.81
C ASP A 178 -4.41 14.97 -3.57
N GLU A 179 -3.32 15.55 -3.16
CA GLU A 179 -3.20 16.36 -1.96
C GLU A 179 -4.02 17.66 -2.03
N HIS A 180 -4.31 18.14 -3.23
CA HIS A 180 -5.15 19.32 -3.42
C HIS A 180 -6.64 19.00 -3.23
N ALA A 181 -7.07 17.86 -3.74
CA ALA A 181 -8.46 17.42 -3.62
C ALA A 181 -8.76 16.80 -2.24
N HIS A 182 -7.79 16.09 -1.67
CA HIS A 182 -7.94 15.31 -0.45
C HIS A 182 -6.75 15.49 0.50
N PRO A 183 -6.52 16.71 1.04
CA PRO A 183 -5.42 16.95 1.97
C PRO A 183 -5.52 16.03 3.20
N GLY A 184 -4.39 15.46 3.61
CA GLY A 184 -4.31 14.49 4.70
C GLY A 184 -4.76 13.07 4.32
N ALA A 185 -4.82 12.75 3.02
CA ALA A 185 -5.19 11.42 2.55
C ALA A 185 -4.25 10.34 3.09
N VAL A 186 -4.82 9.19 3.44
CA VAL A 186 -4.10 8.06 4.04
C VAL A 186 -4.13 6.86 3.10
N PHE A 187 -2.94 6.34 2.79
CA PHE A 187 -2.79 5.00 2.25
C PHE A 187 -2.54 4.02 3.39
N ARG A 188 -3.51 3.16 3.69
CA ARG A 188 -3.40 2.09 4.67
C ARG A 188 -3.40 0.74 3.97
N MET A 189 -2.43 -0.09 4.33
CA MET A 189 -2.32 -1.45 3.84
C MET A 189 -2.08 -2.37 5.03
N GLN A 190 -2.99 -3.35 5.26
CA GLN A 190 -2.87 -4.25 6.39
C GLN A 190 -3.29 -5.68 6.07
N HIS A 191 -2.57 -6.64 6.65
CA HIS A 191 -2.79 -8.07 6.44
C HIS A 191 -2.78 -8.50 4.97
N CYS A 192 -2.02 -7.80 4.13
CA CYS A 192 -1.91 -8.07 2.71
C CYS A 192 -0.71 -8.96 2.40
N TYR A 193 -0.80 -9.68 1.29
CA TYR A 193 0.30 -10.44 0.72
C TYR A 193 0.61 -9.92 -0.68
N VAL A 194 1.83 -9.42 -0.90
CA VAL A 194 2.28 -8.92 -2.20
C VAL A 194 3.51 -9.73 -2.62
N HIS A 195 3.43 -10.37 -3.79
CA HIS A 195 4.49 -11.29 -4.23
C HIS A 195 4.57 -11.40 -5.75
N ASP A 196 5.61 -12.04 -6.26
CA ASP A 196 5.82 -12.34 -7.68
C ASP A 196 5.59 -11.11 -8.58
N GLY A 197 6.18 -9.98 -8.21
CA GLY A 197 6.10 -8.74 -8.96
C GLY A 197 6.82 -8.82 -10.30
N LEU A 198 6.13 -8.56 -11.42
CA LEU A 198 6.68 -8.64 -12.78
C LEU A 198 7.34 -7.33 -13.23
N GLY A 199 7.24 -6.26 -12.44
CA GLY A 199 7.88 -4.99 -12.72
C GLY A 199 7.81 -4.01 -11.56
N GLY A 200 8.61 -2.96 -11.62
CA GLY A 200 8.64 -1.87 -10.66
C GLY A 200 8.91 -2.29 -9.21
N HIS A 201 8.29 -1.61 -8.28
CA HIS A 201 8.34 -1.89 -6.84
C HIS A 201 7.07 -2.62 -6.42
N ALA A 202 7.14 -3.53 -5.45
CA ALA A 202 5.96 -4.25 -4.98
C ALA A 202 4.90 -3.27 -4.44
N VAL A 203 5.33 -2.33 -3.60
CA VAL A 203 4.50 -1.25 -3.08
C VAL A 203 5.24 0.08 -3.28
N LYS A 204 4.71 0.96 -4.14
CA LYS A 204 5.13 2.35 -4.27
C LYS A 204 4.03 3.26 -3.79
N SER A 205 4.38 4.26 -2.97
CA SER A 205 3.41 5.24 -2.50
C SER A 205 3.97 6.66 -2.52
N ARG A 206 3.11 7.60 -2.90
CA ARG A 206 3.28 9.06 -2.84
C ARG A 206 2.14 9.69 -2.02
N ALA A 207 1.61 8.94 -1.06
CA ALA A 207 0.56 9.45 -0.18
C ALA A 207 1.15 10.29 0.96
N GLU A 208 0.45 11.33 1.39
CA GLU A 208 0.85 12.17 2.51
C GLU A 208 1.02 11.37 3.82
N ARG A 209 0.22 10.32 4.00
CA ARG A 209 0.31 9.43 5.13
C ARG A 209 0.27 7.98 4.68
N ASN A 210 1.32 7.23 5.06
CA ASN A 210 1.44 5.81 4.78
C ASN A 210 1.35 5.00 6.08
N GLU A 211 0.43 4.04 6.13
CA GLU A 211 0.23 3.12 7.24
C GLU A 211 0.32 1.69 6.73
N ILE A 212 1.51 1.10 6.84
CA ILE A 212 1.84 -0.21 6.28
C ILE A 212 1.97 -1.20 7.44
N TYR A 213 0.91 -1.95 7.72
CA TYR A 213 0.77 -2.75 8.94
C TYR A 213 0.57 -4.23 8.67
N TYR A 214 1.39 -5.08 9.30
CA TYR A 214 1.16 -6.52 9.32
C TYR A 214 1.05 -7.17 7.93
N ASN A 215 1.89 -6.78 6.99
CA ASN A 215 1.89 -7.32 5.64
C ASN A 215 3.04 -8.28 5.43
N TRP A 216 2.90 -9.19 4.45
CA TRP A 216 4.00 -9.92 3.87
C TRP A 216 4.25 -9.40 2.46
N ILE A 217 5.45 -8.89 2.21
CA ILE A 217 5.82 -8.27 0.94
C ILE A 217 7.12 -8.91 0.46
N GLU A 218 7.09 -9.56 -0.72
CA GLU A 218 8.24 -10.26 -1.25
C GLU A 218 8.30 -10.24 -2.79
N GLY A 219 9.43 -10.65 -3.35
CA GLY A 219 9.55 -10.94 -4.78
C GLY A 219 9.34 -9.75 -5.70
N ALA A 220 9.64 -8.53 -5.24
CA ALA A 220 9.58 -7.34 -6.07
C ALA A 220 10.65 -7.38 -7.17
N TYR A 221 10.31 -6.87 -8.35
CA TYR A 221 11.29 -6.70 -9.44
C TYR A 221 12.45 -5.78 -9.00
N TYR A 222 12.14 -4.65 -8.32
CA TYR A 222 13.15 -3.77 -7.71
C TYR A 222 13.10 -3.78 -6.18
N ARG A 223 12.23 -3.01 -5.55
CA ARG A 223 12.12 -2.84 -4.09
C ARG A 223 10.79 -3.35 -3.58
N GLU A 224 10.79 -3.89 -2.39
CA GLU A 224 9.56 -4.30 -1.71
C GLU A 224 8.70 -3.10 -1.30
N LEU A 225 9.35 -2.00 -0.86
CA LEU A 225 8.65 -0.78 -0.45
C LEU A 225 9.37 0.47 -0.97
N GLU A 226 8.61 1.40 -1.51
CA GLU A 226 9.09 2.72 -1.92
C GLU A 226 8.09 3.79 -1.48
N LEU A 227 8.54 4.71 -0.61
CA LEU A 227 7.78 5.85 -0.13
C LEU A 227 8.47 7.12 -0.60
N VAL A 228 7.84 7.85 -1.51
CA VAL A 228 8.46 8.95 -2.26
C VAL A 228 7.51 10.13 -2.40
N ALA A 229 8.06 11.31 -2.64
CA ALA A 229 7.29 12.53 -2.85
C ALA A 229 6.34 12.46 -4.06
N PRO A 230 5.28 13.25 -4.09
CA PRO A 230 4.41 13.41 -5.24
C PRO A 230 5.18 13.79 -6.51
N ASP A 231 4.69 13.35 -7.66
CA ASP A 231 5.30 13.66 -8.95
C ASP A 231 5.10 15.15 -9.30
N GLY A 232 6.23 15.84 -9.47
CA GLY A 232 6.24 17.22 -9.94
C GLY A 232 5.85 18.27 -8.90
N GLU A 233 5.67 17.89 -7.65
CA GLU A 233 5.41 18.82 -6.56
C GLU A 233 6.70 19.52 -6.13
N ALA A 234 6.56 20.81 -5.86
CA ALA A 234 7.65 21.67 -5.41
C ALA A 234 7.82 21.56 -3.88
N GLU A 235 8.78 22.28 -3.35
CA GLU A 235 9.25 22.27 -1.96
C GLU A 235 8.20 22.52 -0.85
N ASN A 236 6.94 22.79 -1.20
CA ASN A 236 5.85 23.14 -0.27
C ASN A 236 4.79 22.06 -0.10
N VAL A 237 5.12 20.82 -0.47
CA VAL A 237 4.22 19.69 -0.28
C VAL A 237 3.95 19.42 1.20
N ALA A 238 2.78 18.85 1.46
CA ALA A 238 2.49 18.27 2.74
C ALA A 238 3.51 17.18 3.10
N ARG A 239 3.72 16.99 4.38
CA ARG A 239 4.65 15.99 4.89
C ARG A 239 4.14 14.59 4.60
N GLU A 240 4.99 13.75 4.01
CA GLU A 240 4.69 12.35 3.73
C GLU A 240 5.20 11.44 4.84
N ASP A 241 4.46 11.28 5.90
CA ASP A 241 4.86 10.41 7.00
C ASP A 241 4.56 8.93 6.72
N GLY A 242 5.47 8.04 7.10
CA GLY A 242 5.33 6.59 6.96
C GLY A 242 5.45 5.86 8.29
N ASP A 243 4.43 5.07 8.64
CA ASP A 243 4.42 4.18 9.80
C ASP A 243 4.36 2.72 9.34
N ILE A 244 5.44 1.99 9.53
CA ILE A 244 5.67 0.66 8.99
C ILE A 244 5.84 -0.33 10.15
N VAL A 245 4.78 -1.10 10.47
CA VAL A 245 4.70 -1.86 11.72
C VAL A 245 4.35 -3.33 11.47
N GLY A 246 5.15 -4.22 12.03
CA GLY A 246 4.84 -5.65 12.10
C GLY A 246 4.85 -6.37 10.76
N ASN A 247 5.56 -5.87 9.76
CA ASN A 247 5.60 -6.48 8.42
C ASN A 247 6.74 -7.48 8.29
N VAL A 248 6.59 -8.38 7.33
CA VAL A 248 7.69 -9.16 6.76
C VAL A 248 8.05 -8.60 5.39
N PHE A 249 9.31 -8.23 5.22
CA PHE A 249 9.91 -7.89 3.94
C PHE A 249 10.90 -8.96 3.54
N ARG A 250 10.63 -9.70 2.49
CA ARG A 250 11.54 -10.71 1.96
C ARG A 250 12.12 -10.27 0.62
N LYS A 251 13.37 -9.83 0.65
CA LYS A 251 14.15 -9.52 -0.55
C LYS A 251 14.67 -10.78 -1.19
N THR A 252 14.19 -11.13 -2.37
CA THR A 252 14.62 -12.32 -3.12
C THR A 252 15.77 -12.01 -4.08
N GLY A 253 15.86 -10.77 -4.58
CA GLY A 253 16.93 -10.31 -5.47
C GLY A 253 18.03 -9.52 -4.76
N THR A 254 18.98 -8.99 -5.53
CA THR A 254 20.18 -8.31 -5.02
C THR A 254 20.00 -6.81 -4.81
N PHE A 255 18.83 -6.23 -5.08
CA PHE A 255 18.60 -4.79 -4.97
C PHE A 255 18.31 -4.35 -3.53
N TYR A 256 18.01 -3.06 -3.30
CA TYR A 256 17.56 -2.54 -2.00
C TYR A 256 16.17 -3.09 -1.64
N THR A 257 15.86 -3.18 -0.36
CA THR A 257 14.53 -3.59 0.10
C THR A 257 13.57 -2.40 0.17
N VAL A 258 14.04 -1.26 0.68
CA VAL A 258 13.24 -0.06 0.89
C VAL A 258 13.92 1.17 0.28
N ARG A 259 13.14 2.12 -0.25
CA ARG A 259 13.58 3.47 -0.57
C ARG A 259 12.66 4.50 0.07
N LEU A 260 13.25 5.57 0.62
CA LEU A 260 12.56 6.68 1.25
C LEU A 260 13.06 8.01 0.70
N GLY A 261 12.19 8.99 0.59
CA GLY A 261 12.56 10.32 0.15
C GLY A 261 12.25 10.60 -1.33
N SER A 262 12.31 11.85 -1.74
CA SER A 262 11.98 12.27 -3.10
C SER A 262 12.86 11.59 -4.14
N ASP A 263 12.27 11.12 -5.23
CA ASP A 263 12.99 10.59 -6.40
C ASP A 263 13.44 11.70 -7.38
N ALA A 264 13.05 12.95 -7.15
CA ALA A 264 13.62 14.11 -7.82
C ALA A 264 14.85 14.62 -7.09
N THR A 265 15.94 14.88 -7.81
CA THR A 265 17.19 15.42 -7.23
C THR A 265 16.95 16.76 -6.55
N GLY A 266 17.20 16.82 -5.23
CA GLY A 266 16.96 18.01 -4.43
C GLY A 266 15.50 18.26 -4.06
N GLY A 267 14.61 17.34 -4.39
CA GLY A 267 13.22 17.36 -3.92
C GLY A 267 13.09 17.04 -2.43
N SER A 268 11.89 17.08 -1.89
CA SER A 268 11.63 16.81 -0.48
C SER A 268 10.30 16.07 -0.27
N THR A 269 10.29 15.14 0.67
CA THR A 269 9.07 14.56 1.25
C THR A 269 8.72 15.23 2.57
N ASN A 270 9.67 15.94 3.20
CA ASN A 270 9.58 16.39 4.59
C ASN A 270 9.13 15.27 5.55
N GLY A 271 9.28 14.02 5.12
CA GLY A 271 8.69 12.84 5.75
C GLY A 271 9.45 12.35 6.95
N ARG A 272 8.71 11.85 7.92
CA ARG A 272 9.21 11.08 9.05
C ARG A 272 8.82 9.63 8.83
N TYR A 273 9.79 8.73 8.93
CA TYR A 273 9.57 7.30 8.63
C TYR A 273 9.92 6.47 9.85
N ARG A 274 8.95 5.66 10.32
CA ARG A 274 9.08 4.83 11.50
C ARG A 274 8.87 3.36 11.16
N PHE A 275 9.85 2.53 11.51
CA PHE A 275 9.81 1.08 11.33
C PHE A 275 9.82 0.39 12.69
N VAL A 276 8.76 -0.34 13.02
CA VAL A 276 8.59 -0.98 14.33
C VAL A 276 8.26 -2.45 14.16
N ASN A 277 9.04 -3.31 14.83
CA ASN A 277 8.79 -4.74 14.87
C ASN A 277 8.61 -5.40 13.48
N ASN A 278 9.38 -4.97 12.48
CA ASN A 278 9.39 -5.65 11.18
C ASN A 278 10.46 -6.74 11.14
N THR A 279 10.27 -7.74 10.29
CA THR A 279 11.28 -8.75 9.95
C THR A 279 11.72 -8.58 8.51
N PHE A 280 13.03 -8.41 8.31
CA PHE A 280 13.66 -8.30 6.99
C PHE A 280 14.46 -9.57 6.69
N LEU A 281 14.00 -10.34 5.72
CA LEU A 281 14.73 -11.49 5.16
C LEU A 281 15.43 -11.06 3.88
N LEU A 282 16.76 -11.11 3.86
CA LEU A 282 17.59 -10.53 2.81
C LEU A 282 18.30 -11.64 2.04
N ALA A 283 18.25 -11.59 0.70
CA ALA A 283 19.00 -12.48 -0.15
C ALA A 283 20.52 -12.25 -0.03
N GLN A 284 21.30 -13.24 -0.40
CA GLN A 284 22.74 -13.07 -0.58
C GLN A 284 23.03 -12.01 -1.63
N GLY A 285 24.02 -11.16 -1.40
CA GLY A 285 24.39 -10.07 -2.31
C GLY A 285 23.41 -8.89 -2.37
N SER A 286 22.32 -8.89 -1.59
CA SER A 286 21.42 -7.74 -1.54
C SER A 286 22.15 -6.48 -1.06
N LYS A 287 21.75 -5.33 -1.62
CA LYS A 287 22.25 -4.00 -1.26
C LYS A 287 21.82 -3.65 0.18
N PRO A 288 22.26 -2.50 0.75
CA PRO A 288 21.76 -2.02 2.04
C PRO A 288 20.22 -2.04 2.11
N VAL A 289 19.69 -2.27 3.31
CA VAL A 289 18.25 -2.49 3.50
C VAL A 289 17.42 -1.29 3.04
N VAL A 290 17.82 -0.09 3.48
CA VAL A 290 17.11 1.16 3.18
C VAL A 290 18.02 2.12 2.43
N GLU A 291 17.56 2.59 1.30
CA GLU A 291 18.17 3.66 0.52
C GLU A 291 17.44 4.96 0.82
N ILE A 292 18.17 5.96 1.35
CA ILE A 292 17.66 7.27 1.69
C ILE A 292 17.94 8.23 0.53
N PHE A 293 16.89 8.72 -0.13
CA PHE A 293 16.91 9.75 -1.15
C PHE A 293 16.72 11.13 -0.51
N TRP A 294 16.25 12.13 -1.26
CA TRP A 294 16.28 13.52 -0.85
C TRP A 294 15.11 13.91 0.04
N GLY A 295 15.41 14.82 0.98
CA GLY A 295 14.43 15.62 1.68
C GLY A 295 13.57 14.90 2.70
N ILE A 296 14.06 13.84 3.33
CA ILE A 296 13.41 13.29 4.52
C ILE A 296 13.73 14.12 5.76
N GLU A 297 12.84 14.15 6.74
CA GLU A 297 13.10 14.77 8.04
C GLU A 297 13.78 13.78 9.00
N SER A 298 13.20 12.60 9.17
CA SER A 298 13.76 11.60 10.11
C SER A 298 13.47 10.16 9.69
N ILE A 299 14.29 9.26 10.21
CA ILE A 299 14.04 7.81 10.19
C ILE A 299 14.26 7.24 11.58
N GLU A 300 13.32 6.44 12.05
CA GLU A 300 13.45 5.69 13.28
C GLU A 300 13.11 4.21 13.10
N MET A 301 13.91 3.33 13.71
CA MET A 301 13.77 1.88 13.55
C MET A 301 13.87 1.21 14.92
N HIS A 302 12.79 0.54 15.34
CA HIS A 302 12.69 -0.04 16.68
C HIS A 302 12.28 -1.50 16.62
N ASN A 303 12.94 -2.36 17.37
CA ASN A 303 12.58 -3.77 17.51
C ASN A 303 12.52 -4.55 16.18
N ASN A 304 13.23 -4.13 15.13
CA ASN A 304 13.24 -4.84 13.86
C ASN A 304 14.29 -5.96 13.85
N ALA A 305 13.98 -7.07 13.18
CA ALA A 305 14.93 -8.14 12.93
C ALA A 305 15.43 -8.09 11.47
N PHE A 306 16.73 -8.06 11.27
CA PHE A 306 17.36 -8.07 9.95
C PHE A 306 18.18 -9.35 9.80
N TYR A 307 17.84 -10.18 8.86
CA TYR A 307 18.54 -11.45 8.66
C TYR A 307 18.86 -11.68 7.18
N ARG A 308 20.13 -11.92 6.89
CA ARG A 308 20.56 -12.40 5.58
C ARG A 308 20.41 -13.91 5.54
N VAL A 309 19.54 -14.42 4.68
CA VAL A 309 19.31 -15.85 4.53
C VAL A 309 20.60 -16.52 4.10
N GLY A 310 21.02 -17.54 4.83
CA GLY A 310 22.33 -18.17 4.66
C GLY A 310 23.47 -17.50 5.45
N GLY A 311 23.16 -16.45 6.25
CA GLY A 311 24.12 -15.77 7.13
C GLY A 311 24.85 -14.60 6.45
N GLY A 312 25.68 -13.93 7.24
CA GLY A 312 26.49 -12.80 6.79
C GLY A 312 25.95 -11.43 7.23
N ALA A 313 26.86 -10.47 7.34
CA ALA A 313 26.60 -9.10 7.75
C ALA A 313 25.66 -8.37 6.79
N VAL A 314 24.93 -7.40 7.30
CA VAL A 314 24.06 -6.51 6.55
C VAL A 314 24.48 -5.04 6.74
N SER A 315 24.18 -4.19 5.78
CA SER A 315 24.23 -2.74 5.94
C SER A 315 22.80 -2.22 6.00
N ILE A 316 22.50 -1.37 6.98
CA ILE A 316 21.12 -0.93 7.18
C ILE A 316 20.78 0.24 6.27
N LEU A 317 21.57 1.32 6.27
CA LEU A 317 21.28 2.54 5.53
C LEU A 317 22.32 2.81 4.46
N GLN A 318 21.85 3.31 3.32
CA GLN A 318 22.67 3.97 2.32
C GLN A 318 22.07 5.33 2.01
N PHE A 319 22.93 6.34 1.90
CA PHE A 319 22.51 7.72 1.69
C PHE A 319 22.85 8.17 0.26
N THR A 320 21.81 8.51 -0.50
CA THR A 320 21.94 9.28 -1.74
C THR A 320 21.98 10.77 -1.42
N ASP A 321 21.19 11.23 -0.44
CA ASP A 321 21.30 12.59 0.10
C ASP A 321 22.47 12.71 1.08
N VAL A 322 23.64 12.91 0.52
CA VAL A 322 24.88 13.08 1.31
C VAL A 322 24.89 14.35 2.16
N LYS A 323 24.11 15.39 1.77
CA LYS A 323 24.01 16.63 2.55
C LYS A 323 23.19 16.43 3.81
N TRP A 324 22.07 15.70 3.70
CA TRP A 324 21.29 15.32 4.86
C TRP A 324 22.12 14.43 5.79
N ALA A 325 22.78 13.41 5.25
CA ALA A 325 23.63 12.49 6.03
C ALA A 325 24.78 13.23 6.76
N ALA A 326 25.39 14.26 6.15
CA ALA A 326 26.53 14.97 6.71
C ALA A 326 26.16 15.98 7.82
N GLY A 327 24.93 16.49 7.87
CA GLY A 327 24.64 17.58 8.81
C GLY A 327 23.21 17.69 9.34
N LYS A 328 22.27 16.94 8.77
CA LYS A 328 20.85 17.07 9.13
C LYS A 328 20.20 15.72 9.45
N ALA A 329 20.96 14.62 9.45
CA ALA A 329 20.43 13.30 9.65
C ALA A 329 19.83 13.15 11.06
N VAL A 330 18.50 12.97 11.12
CA VAL A 330 17.78 12.62 12.32
C VAL A 330 17.47 11.14 12.25
N ILE A 331 18.26 10.34 12.99
CA ILE A 331 18.16 8.88 13.00
C ILE A 331 17.93 8.43 14.43
N GLY A 332 16.89 7.60 14.63
CA GLY A 332 16.60 6.92 15.88
C GLY A 332 16.58 5.41 15.71
N GLY A 333 16.71 4.70 16.82
CA GLY A 333 16.54 3.25 16.79
C GLY A 333 16.88 2.60 18.13
N GLN A 334 16.10 1.57 18.46
CA GLN A 334 16.29 0.83 19.71
C GLN A 334 16.05 -0.66 19.50
N LYS A 335 16.88 -1.49 20.13
CA LYS A 335 16.65 -2.94 20.24
C LYS A 335 16.45 -3.67 18.90
N ASN A 336 17.05 -3.17 17.82
CA ASN A 336 17.07 -3.92 16.56
C ASN A 336 18.03 -5.09 16.65
N TRP A 337 17.68 -6.21 16.03
CA TRP A 337 18.55 -7.37 15.88
C TRP A 337 19.20 -7.38 14.49
N VAL A 338 20.52 -7.60 14.44
CA VAL A 338 21.28 -7.70 13.18
C VAL A 338 22.31 -8.84 13.26
N PRO A 339 22.74 -9.42 12.14
CA PRO A 339 23.88 -10.32 12.09
C PRO A 339 25.16 -9.66 12.61
N GLN A 340 26.03 -10.44 13.22
CA GLN A 340 27.33 -9.96 13.70
C GLN A 340 28.15 -9.35 12.53
N GLY A 341 28.83 -8.24 12.80
CA GLY A 341 29.62 -7.51 11.80
C GLY A 341 28.81 -6.59 10.89
N SER A 342 27.51 -6.46 11.11
CA SER A 342 26.65 -5.56 10.33
C SER A 342 26.98 -4.09 10.55
N THR A 343 26.75 -3.27 9.52
CA THR A 343 26.87 -1.81 9.59
C THR A 343 25.53 -1.20 9.94
N VAL A 344 25.45 -0.59 11.12
CA VAL A 344 24.25 0.03 11.68
C VAL A 344 24.50 1.52 11.97
N PRO A 345 23.45 2.35 12.01
CA PRO A 345 23.57 3.74 12.44
C PRO A 345 24.13 3.84 13.86
N SER A 346 25.07 4.75 14.07
CA SER A 346 25.69 4.97 15.39
C SER A 346 24.72 5.51 16.45
N GLN A 347 23.60 6.07 16.01
CA GLN A 347 22.53 6.59 16.88
C GLN A 347 21.65 5.49 17.48
N TRP A 348 21.74 4.26 16.96
CA TRP A 348 20.95 3.15 17.48
C TRP A 348 21.42 2.73 18.88
N GLN A 349 20.48 2.44 19.76
CA GLN A 349 20.71 2.04 21.14
C GLN A 349 20.31 0.59 21.38
N GLY A 350 21.13 -0.12 22.14
CA GLY A 350 20.84 -1.50 22.54
C GLY A 350 20.68 -2.48 21.37
N THR A 351 21.39 -2.24 20.26
CA THR A 351 21.42 -3.17 19.12
C THR A 351 21.88 -4.55 19.55
N ILE A 352 21.10 -5.58 19.18
CA ILE A 352 21.37 -6.96 19.46
C ILE A 352 22.09 -7.58 18.27
N GLN A 353 23.21 -8.25 18.48
CA GLN A 353 23.99 -8.89 17.43
C GLN A 353 24.08 -10.40 17.66
N GLY A 354 24.00 -11.18 16.58
CA GLY A 354 24.13 -12.62 16.63
C GLY A 354 24.41 -13.25 15.27
N SER A 355 24.65 -14.54 15.23
CA SER A 355 24.85 -15.26 13.97
C SER A 355 23.53 -15.75 13.35
N ASN A 356 22.52 -16.00 14.19
CA ASN A 356 21.24 -16.57 13.79
C ASN A 356 20.13 -16.03 14.70
N PRO A 357 19.02 -15.50 14.15
CA PRO A 357 17.87 -15.07 14.93
C PRO A 357 17.08 -16.23 15.53
N LYS A 358 17.34 -17.48 15.10
CA LYS A 358 16.66 -18.70 15.53
C LYS A 358 15.14 -18.61 15.40
N PHE A 359 14.69 -18.45 14.17
CA PHE A 359 13.29 -18.65 13.83
C PHE A 359 12.89 -20.11 14.03
N ALA A 360 11.63 -20.38 14.33
CA ALA A 360 11.10 -21.72 14.58
C ALA A 360 11.32 -22.66 13.39
N ASP A 361 10.99 -22.22 12.16
CA ASP A 361 11.31 -22.92 10.92
C ASP A 361 11.42 -21.92 9.76
N LEU A 362 12.65 -21.51 9.45
CA LEU A 362 12.89 -20.57 8.36
C LEU A 362 12.53 -21.17 6.98
N ALA A 363 12.70 -22.49 6.80
CA ALA A 363 12.43 -23.15 5.52
C ALA A 363 10.91 -23.17 5.24
N ALA A 364 10.09 -23.37 6.26
CA ALA A 364 8.64 -23.26 6.17
C ALA A 364 8.13 -21.81 6.35
N PHE A 365 9.02 -20.81 6.44
CA PHE A 365 8.69 -19.42 6.72
C PHE A 365 7.94 -19.20 8.04
N ASP A 366 8.09 -20.10 9.01
CA ASP A 366 7.69 -19.87 10.39
C ASP A 366 8.75 -18.97 11.06
N LEU A 367 8.48 -17.67 11.06
CA LEU A 367 9.39 -16.65 11.56
C LEU A 367 9.14 -16.33 13.04
N ARG A 368 8.35 -17.13 13.73
CA ARG A 368 8.22 -17.00 15.20
C ARG A 368 9.57 -17.28 15.86
N PRO A 369 9.97 -16.49 16.87
CA PRO A 369 11.17 -16.80 17.63
C PRO A 369 11.09 -18.18 18.31
N ALA A 370 12.08 -19.04 18.07
CA ALA A 370 12.21 -20.30 18.79
C ALA A 370 12.44 -20.07 20.31
N ALA A 371 12.32 -21.11 21.12
CA ALA A 371 12.42 -20.98 22.58
C ALA A 371 13.76 -20.37 23.07
N ASP A 372 14.85 -20.63 22.34
CA ASP A 372 16.20 -20.11 22.61
C ASP A 372 16.64 -18.98 21.70
N SER A 373 15.69 -18.32 21.04
CA SER A 373 15.93 -17.21 20.12
C SER A 373 16.39 -15.95 20.88
N PRO A 374 17.42 -15.25 20.37
CA PRO A 374 17.83 -13.96 20.92
C PRO A 374 16.84 -12.83 20.66
N LEU A 375 15.78 -13.08 19.91
CA LEU A 375 14.70 -12.12 19.64
C LEU A 375 13.67 -12.07 20.76
N ARG A 376 13.58 -13.16 21.56
CA ARG A 376 12.56 -13.30 22.61
C ARG A 376 12.77 -12.30 23.72
N ASP A 377 11.69 -11.64 24.15
CA ASP A 377 11.65 -10.70 25.27
C ASP A 377 12.73 -9.59 25.19
N ALA A 378 13.26 -9.35 23.99
CA ALA A 378 14.43 -8.50 23.77
C ALA A 378 14.10 -7.10 23.26
N GLY A 379 12.86 -6.85 22.89
CA GLY A 379 12.40 -5.58 22.37
C GLY A 379 12.25 -4.50 23.44
N ALA A 380 12.24 -3.24 23.02
CA ALA A 380 11.90 -2.11 23.87
C ALA A 380 10.35 -1.99 23.95
N ALA A 381 9.82 -1.94 25.16
CA ALA A 381 8.38 -1.83 25.40
C ALA A 381 7.81 -0.47 25.00
N ALA A 382 8.58 0.60 25.14
CA ALA A 382 8.19 1.96 24.86
C ALA A 382 9.36 2.73 24.22
N PRO A 383 9.73 2.41 22.95
CA PRO A 383 10.76 3.16 22.28
C PRO A 383 10.30 4.60 22.02
N ALA A 384 11.25 5.53 22.03
CA ALA A 384 10.99 6.95 21.83
C ALA A 384 11.52 7.42 20.47
N SER A 385 10.77 8.31 19.85
CA SER A 385 11.22 9.04 18.66
C SER A 385 12.44 9.92 18.97
N PRO A 386 13.25 10.29 17.96
CA PRO A 386 14.33 11.24 18.14
C PRO A 386 13.84 12.56 18.75
N ALA A 387 14.62 13.11 19.67
CA ALA A 387 14.27 14.35 20.37
C ALA A 387 14.08 15.51 19.35
N GLY A 388 13.00 16.27 19.50
CA GLY A 388 12.63 17.37 18.60
C GLY A 388 11.94 16.95 17.30
N PHE A 389 11.87 15.64 17.02
CA PHE A 389 11.24 15.09 15.81
C PHE A 389 10.27 13.97 16.18
N PRO A 390 9.27 14.22 17.02
CA PRO A 390 8.31 13.19 17.39
C PRO A 390 7.51 12.76 16.16
N PHE A 391 7.30 11.45 16.03
CA PHE A 391 6.39 10.95 15.00
C PHE A 391 4.95 11.45 15.29
N PRO A 392 4.15 11.80 14.27
CA PRO A 392 2.86 12.51 14.46
C PRO A 392 1.77 11.69 15.17
N SER A 393 1.94 10.38 15.26
CA SER A 393 1.03 9.49 16.00
C SER A 393 1.78 8.75 17.11
N PRO A 394 1.10 8.30 18.17
CA PRO A 394 1.71 7.43 19.16
C PRO A 394 2.36 6.21 18.52
N LEU A 395 3.40 5.66 19.15
CA LEU A 395 4.01 4.43 18.71
C LEU A 395 2.95 3.32 18.71
N ALA A 396 2.69 2.74 17.54
CA ALA A 396 1.83 1.59 17.43
C ALA A 396 2.60 0.36 17.91
N THR A 397 2.21 -0.21 19.04
CA THR A 397 2.61 -1.57 19.41
C THR A 397 1.94 -2.53 18.44
N PRO A 398 2.67 -3.45 17.80
CA PRO A 398 2.03 -4.37 16.87
C PRO A 398 1.04 -5.27 17.60
N LEU A 399 -0.22 -5.20 17.19
CA LEU A 399 -1.33 -5.94 17.79
C LEU A 399 -1.59 -7.28 17.08
N PHE A 400 -1.11 -7.42 15.85
CA PHE A 400 -1.39 -8.55 15.00
C PHE A 400 -0.10 -9.05 14.34
N VAL A 401 -0.16 -10.26 13.78
CA VAL A 401 0.91 -10.85 12.98
C VAL A 401 0.58 -10.76 11.48
N PRO A 402 1.59 -10.66 10.61
CA PRO A 402 1.38 -10.69 9.17
C PRO A 402 0.94 -12.09 8.69
N PRO A 403 0.30 -12.19 7.51
CA PRO A 403 -0.01 -13.48 6.89
C PRO A 403 1.27 -14.26 6.59
N ALA A 404 1.25 -15.58 6.75
CA ALA A 404 2.37 -16.44 6.42
C ALA A 404 2.29 -16.89 4.96
N LYS A 405 2.56 -15.98 4.01
CA LYS A 405 2.54 -16.24 2.56
C LYS A 405 1.21 -16.74 1.99
N LYS A 406 0.13 -16.41 2.60
CA LYS A 406 -1.22 -16.63 2.08
C LYS A 406 -2.21 -15.67 2.73
N ILE A 407 -3.26 -15.33 2.00
CA ILE A 407 -4.36 -14.56 2.57
C ILE A 407 -5.33 -15.50 3.27
N VAL A 408 -5.49 -15.29 4.56
CA VAL A 408 -6.52 -15.98 5.36
C VAL A 408 -7.76 -15.09 5.36
N THR A 409 -8.63 -15.31 4.36
CA THR A 409 -9.87 -14.56 4.23
C THR A 409 -10.88 -15.02 5.27
N ASN A 410 -11.58 -14.09 5.89
CA ASN A 410 -12.58 -14.31 6.95
C ASN A 410 -12.08 -14.99 8.24
N ALA A 411 -10.80 -15.28 8.37
CA ALA A 411 -10.27 -15.93 9.57
C ALA A 411 -10.03 -14.94 10.73
N GLY A 412 -10.35 -13.67 10.52
CA GLY A 412 -10.02 -12.64 11.48
C GLY A 412 -8.52 -12.34 11.56
N GLN A 413 -8.20 -11.37 12.35
CA GLN A 413 -6.82 -10.95 12.60
C GLN A 413 -6.19 -11.94 13.57
N LEU A 414 -5.03 -12.47 13.24
CA LEU A 414 -4.24 -13.26 14.18
C LEU A 414 -3.59 -12.31 15.17
N GLY A 415 -4.01 -12.38 16.42
CA GLY A 415 -3.50 -11.55 17.49
C GLY A 415 -2.03 -11.81 17.75
N ARG A 416 -1.28 -10.75 17.98
CA ARG A 416 0.07 -10.80 18.52
C ARG A 416 -0.02 -10.57 20.03
N ALA A 417 -0.08 -11.62 20.82
CA ALA A 417 -0.12 -11.54 22.27
C ALA A 417 1.28 -11.80 22.84
N PRO A 418 1.99 -10.78 23.37
CA PRO A 418 3.28 -11.01 24.02
C PRO A 418 3.07 -11.85 25.30
N ALA A 419 3.90 -12.87 25.47
CA ALA A 419 3.90 -13.71 26.67
C ALA A 419 4.85 -13.17 27.77
N GLY A 420 5.47 -12.01 27.52
CA GLY A 420 6.45 -11.35 28.38
C GLY A 420 6.73 -9.94 27.89
N ALA A 421 8.00 -9.54 27.82
CA ALA A 421 8.38 -8.34 27.07
C ALA A 421 8.20 -8.61 25.56
N ILE A 422 8.00 -7.54 24.78
CA ILE A 422 7.79 -7.67 23.34
C ILE A 422 9.00 -8.30 22.64
N ASP A 423 8.77 -9.23 21.75
CA ASP A 423 9.80 -9.83 20.93
C ASP A 423 10.27 -8.89 19.81
N VAL A 424 11.49 -9.07 19.36
CA VAL A 424 12.04 -8.35 18.19
C VAL A 424 11.59 -9.02 16.91
N GLY A 425 11.15 -8.22 15.92
CA GLY A 425 10.61 -8.72 14.65
C GLY A 425 9.09 -8.74 14.60
N ALA A 426 8.51 -9.34 13.55
CA ALA A 426 7.08 -9.27 13.22
C ALA A 426 6.21 -10.25 14.03
N TYR A 427 6.81 -11.22 14.70
CA TYR A 427 6.08 -12.29 15.41
C TYR A 427 6.50 -12.37 16.87
N GLU A 428 5.61 -12.90 17.71
CA GLU A 428 5.93 -13.35 19.06
C GLU A 428 6.27 -14.85 19.05
N GLY A 429 7.24 -15.23 19.87
CA GLY A 429 7.50 -16.65 20.16
C GLY A 429 6.32 -17.26 20.93
N ALA A 430 6.04 -18.54 20.72
CA ALA A 430 5.07 -19.25 21.53
C ALA A 430 5.47 -19.17 23.01
N GLY A 431 4.58 -18.67 23.86
CA GLY A 431 4.76 -18.71 25.30
C GLY A 431 4.89 -20.16 25.77
N LEU A 432 5.63 -20.40 26.85
CA LEU A 432 5.67 -21.71 27.49
C LEU A 432 4.36 -22.13 28.19
N GLY A 433 3.27 -21.34 27.96
CA GLY A 433 1.92 -21.58 28.45
C GLY A 433 1.01 -22.03 27.33
N GLY A 434 0.73 -23.32 27.27
CA GLY A 434 -0.06 -23.98 26.25
C GLY A 434 -1.45 -23.40 26.02
N GLY A 435 -1.61 -22.71 24.92
CA GLY A 435 -2.84 -22.65 24.18
C GLY A 435 -2.63 -23.48 22.92
N LYS A 436 -3.28 -24.64 22.82
CA LYS A 436 -3.40 -25.34 21.55
C LYS A 436 -4.16 -24.39 20.62
N GLU A 437 -3.47 -23.80 19.63
CA GLU A 437 -4.14 -23.35 18.43
C GLU A 437 -4.75 -24.60 17.78
N GLU A 438 -6.05 -24.75 17.86
CA GLU A 438 -6.77 -25.59 16.94
C GLU A 438 -6.64 -24.95 15.55
N ALA A 439 -5.53 -25.26 14.87
CA ALA A 439 -5.49 -25.15 13.43
C ALA A 439 -6.57 -26.08 12.91
N GLY A 440 -7.64 -25.48 12.34
CA GLY A 440 -8.73 -26.22 11.76
C GLY A 440 -8.21 -27.28 10.80
N ALA A 441 -8.33 -28.52 11.21
CA ALA A 441 -8.00 -29.70 10.44
C ALA A 441 -9.04 -29.93 9.35
N GLU A 442 -8.99 -29.17 8.27
CA GLU A 442 -9.77 -29.46 7.04
C GLU A 442 -9.03 -28.99 5.76
N ALA A 443 -7.71 -29.15 5.67
CA ALA A 443 -6.96 -28.85 4.45
C ALA A 443 -5.89 -29.91 4.10
N GLU A 444 -6.05 -31.16 4.49
CA GLU A 444 -5.10 -32.23 4.15
C GLU A 444 -5.59 -33.17 3.02
N ALA A 445 -6.32 -32.70 2.03
CA ALA A 445 -6.76 -33.56 0.93
C ALA A 445 -6.36 -33.11 -0.50
N GLU A 446 -5.67 -31.99 -0.70
CA GLU A 446 -5.28 -31.55 -2.06
C GLU A 446 -3.78 -31.22 -2.27
N ALA A 447 -2.90 -31.45 -1.31
CA ALA A 447 -1.47 -31.15 -1.44
C ALA A 447 -0.64 -32.28 -2.06
N GLY A 448 -1.25 -33.32 -2.62
CA GLY A 448 -0.54 -34.50 -3.14
C GLY A 448 -0.35 -34.57 -4.65
N ALA A 449 -0.80 -33.58 -5.44
CA ALA A 449 -0.80 -33.69 -6.90
C ALA A 449 0.03 -32.64 -7.66
N GLU A 450 0.62 -31.64 -7.00
CA GLU A 450 1.37 -30.58 -7.69
C GLU A 450 2.89 -30.59 -7.45
N ALA A 451 3.41 -31.50 -6.65
CA ALA A 451 4.85 -31.57 -6.33
C ALA A 451 5.72 -32.28 -7.38
N GLU A 452 5.15 -32.87 -8.41
CA GLU A 452 5.93 -33.56 -9.47
C GLU A 452 6.09 -32.77 -10.78
N ALA A 453 5.51 -31.57 -10.91
CA ALA A 453 5.56 -30.78 -12.14
C ALA A 453 6.62 -29.65 -12.15
N GLU A 454 7.27 -29.34 -11.03
CA GLU A 454 8.26 -28.24 -10.95
C GLU A 454 9.73 -28.69 -11.05
N ALA A 455 10.00 -29.97 -11.20
CA ALA A 455 11.38 -30.49 -11.23
C ALA A 455 12.04 -30.52 -12.62
N GLU A 456 11.33 -30.21 -13.70
CA GLU A 456 11.89 -30.30 -15.07
C GLU A 456 12.07 -28.96 -15.81
N ALA A 457 11.89 -27.82 -15.17
CA ALA A 457 11.99 -26.50 -15.82
C ALA A 457 13.27 -25.69 -15.51
N GLU A 458 14.22 -26.21 -14.75
CA GLU A 458 15.48 -25.50 -14.41
C GLU A 458 16.72 -25.90 -15.21
N ALA A 459 16.59 -26.41 -16.42
CA ALA A 459 17.74 -26.65 -17.28
C ALA A 459 17.62 -25.87 -18.59
N GLY A 460 18.12 -24.63 -18.60
CA GLY A 460 18.42 -23.97 -19.87
C GLY A 460 17.92 -22.55 -20.06
N ALA A 461 18.53 -21.58 -19.39
CA ALA A 461 18.65 -20.23 -19.91
C ALA A 461 19.90 -19.54 -19.31
N ASP A 462 21.01 -19.86 -19.95
CA ASP A 462 22.21 -19.01 -19.92
C ASP A 462 21.85 -17.75 -20.73
N VAL A 463 21.58 -16.63 -20.08
CA VAL A 463 21.43 -15.33 -20.73
C VAL A 463 22.47 -14.40 -20.12
N GLY A 464 23.42 -14.04 -20.99
CA GLY A 464 24.55 -13.23 -20.68
C GLY A 464 24.24 -11.98 -19.86
N GLU A 465 25.17 -11.67 -18.98
CA GLU A 465 25.35 -10.41 -18.28
C GLU A 465 25.41 -9.28 -19.31
N GLU A 466 24.32 -8.55 -19.48
CA GLU A 466 24.40 -7.17 -19.94
C GLU A 466 24.25 -6.24 -18.73
N ASP A 467 25.37 -5.59 -18.45
CA ASP A 467 25.53 -4.57 -17.43
C ASP A 467 24.36 -3.57 -17.44
N ALA A 468 23.62 -3.54 -16.37
CA ALA A 468 22.72 -2.43 -16.05
C ALA A 468 23.59 -1.21 -15.73
N ALA A 469 24.05 -0.55 -16.79
CA ALA A 469 24.74 0.73 -16.69
C ALA A 469 23.84 1.74 -15.97
N GLY A 470 24.30 2.17 -14.81
CA GLY A 470 23.71 3.27 -14.09
C GLY A 470 23.65 4.49 -15.00
N ILE A 471 22.49 5.11 -15.08
CA ILE A 471 22.34 6.45 -15.68
C ILE A 471 23.04 7.42 -14.73
N THR A 472 24.34 7.63 -14.94
CA THR A 472 25.05 8.78 -14.43
C THR A 472 24.77 9.92 -15.40
N CYS A 473 24.02 10.93 -14.96
CA CYS A 473 24.01 12.23 -15.62
C CYS A 473 25.42 12.82 -15.50
N ALA A 474 26.22 12.68 -16.55
CA ALA A 474 27.49 13.37 -16.69
C ALA A 474 27.20 14.82 -17.03
N VAL A 475 27.63 15.72 -16.15
CA VAL A 475 27.81 17.17 -16.46
C VAL A 475 28.97 17.28 -17.42
N ALA A 476 28.69 17.53 -18.68
CA ALA A 476 29.71 17.86 -19.68
C ALA A 476 30.10 19.32 -19.53
N SER A 477 31.31 19.57 -19.03
CA SER A 477 32.00 20.83 -19.19
C SER A 477 32.49 20.97 -20.61
N GLY A 478 32.02 22.00 -21.29
CA GLY A 478 32.34 22.22 -22.69
C GLY A 478 33.78 22.61 -23.01
N ARG A 479 34.19 22.26 -24.18
CA ARG A 479 35.10 23.10 -25.01
C ARG A 479 34.69 22.98 -26.49
N THR A 480 34.59 24.16 -27.06
CA THR A 480 34.26 24.54 -28.43
C THR A 480 35.11 23.89 -29.52
N THR A 481 34.50 23.50 -30.65
CA THR A 481 34.86 24.03 -32.00
C THR A 481 33.81 23.57 -33.05
N GLY A 482 33.22 24.51 -33.70
CA GLY A 482 33.05 24.73 -35.12
C GLY A 482 32.05 23.90 -35.93
N ALA A 483 31.15 24.68 -36.57
CA ALA A 483 30.50 24.48 -37.86
C ALA A 483 29.06 23.94 -37.90
N ALA A 484 28.18 24.93 -38.01
CA ALA A 484 27.10 25.11 -38.97
C ALA A 484 26.41 23.86 -39.60
N TRP A 485 25.05 23.83 -39.48
CA TRP A 485 24.08 23.89 -40.56
C TRP A 485 22.65 23.56 -40.03
N MET A 486 21.74 24.50 -40.35
CA MET A 486 20.29 24.46 -40.59
C MET A 486 19.43 23.59 -39.63
N GLY A 487 18.40 24.07 -39.02
CA GLY A 487 17.38 25.05 -39.41
C GLY A 487 16.02 24.36 -39.50
N ALA A 488 15.01 24.94 -38.80
CA ALA A 488 13.60 24.67 -38.95
C ALA A 488 13.02 23.42 -38.29
N LEU A 489 12.28 23.65 -37.19
CA LEU A 489 10.94 23.19 -36.87
C LEU A 489 10.75 23.17 -35.34
N LEU A 490 10.50 24.35 -34.77
CA LEU A 490 9.91 24.50 -33.43
C LEU A 490 9.11 25.82 -33.40
N ALA A 491 7.92 25.77 -33.97
CA ALA A 491 6.90 26.78 -33.73
C ALA A 491 5.55 26.09 -33.82
N GLY A 492 4.99 25.71 -32.67
CA GLY A 492 3.63 25.13 -32.69
C GLY A 492 3.18 24.44 -31.42
N THR A 493 3.50 24.92 -30.21
CA THR A 493 2.79 24.46 -28.99
C THR A 493 2.81 25.47 -27.83
N ALA A 494 2.95 26.74 -28.09
CA ALA A 494 2.93 27.77 -27.04
C ALA A 494 1.72 28.71 -27.11
N LEU A 495 0.56 28.28 -27.59
CA LEU A 495 -0.62 29.16 -27.78
C LEU A 495 -1.96 28.59 -27.29
N LEU A 496 -1.95 27.65 -26.32
CA LEU A 496 -3.19 27.13 -25.72
C LEU A 496 -3.28 27.30 -24.19
N TRP A 497 -2.36 28.00 -23.56
CA TRP A 497 -2.37 28.18 -22.08
C TRP A 497 -2.75 29.60 -21.60
N ALA A 498 -3.08 30.51 -22.49
CA ALA A 498 -3.37 31.92 -22.15
C ALA A 498 -4.85 32.32 -22.20
N ARG A 499 -5.81 31.38 -22.22
CA ARG A 499 -7.26 31.72 -22.38
C ARG A 499 -8.19 31.18 -21.29
N ARG A 500 -7.70 30.89 -20.09
CA ARG A 500 -8.58 30.48 -18.96
C ARG A 500 -8.35 31.26 -17.66
N ARG A 501 -7.99 32.55 -17.76
CA ARG A 501 -8.11 33.47 -16.62
C ARG A 501 -8.77 34.76 -17.08
N ARG A 502 -10.08 34.74 -17.27
CA ARG A 502 -11.03 35.85 -17.12
C ARG A 502 -12.44 35.29 -17.44
N GLY A 503 -13.16 35.04 -16.37
CA GLY A 503 -14.55 34.66 -16.37
C GLY A 503 -14.93 34.07 -15.04
#